data_61086d814c1b4ae5dc8e41bc4f199e4c
#
_entry.id   61086d814c1b4ae5dc8e41bc4f199e4c
#
_cell.length_a   1.000
_cell.length_b   1.000
_cell.length_c   1.000
_cell.angle_alpha   90.00
_cell.angle_beta   90.00
_cell.angle_gamma   90.00
#
_symmetry.space_group_name_H-M   'P 1'
#
loop_
_entity.id
_entity.type
_entity.pdbx_description
1 polymer ?
#
loop_
_entity_poly.entity_id
_entity_poly.type
_entity_poly.pdbx_seq_one_letter_code
_entity_poly.pdbx_strand_id
1 'polypeptide(L)'
;MTSGAFTAAHLALIPQVERLAKAKVVTASTSIGTGETSIANRLKRGELVDIVIVAEHVLRQFIAEGLVLAEGLRVVARSGIAFAVREGAPRPDIGSAEALRRTLLAAKSIGFSASESGKYFTGELVQRLGIAGEVLPKSRLIGGGERVGTAIARGEVEIGLQQVSELMPVPGIAHITPLPPELQKISTFAAGVAARSPDPARARAVIEFLASPRAAEAIRKTGLETP
;
A
#
# COMPACT_ATOMS: atom_id res chain seq x y z
N MET A 1 12.94 -0.38 -4.88
CA MET A 1 12.10 -0.97 -3.80
C MET A 1 10.77 -0.25 -3.74
N THR A 2 9.66 -0.96 -3.52
CA THR A 2 8.32 -0.34 -3.42
C THR A 2 7.48 -0.98 -2.32
N SER A 3 6.61 -0.17 -1.68
CA SER A 3 5.55 -0.69 -0.81
C SER A 3 4.51 -1.47 -1.61
N GLY A 4 3.74 -2.32 -0.92
CA GLY A 4 2.69 -3.14 -1.52
C GLY A 4 1.71 -2.35 -2.38
N ALA A 5 1.31 -1.16 -1.92
CA ALA A 5 0.33 -0.32 -2.59
C ALA A 5 0.71 0.08 -4.02
N PHE A 6 1.99 0.29 -4.32
CA PHE A 6 2.45 0.67 -5.67
C PHE A 6 2.95 -0.52 -6.49
N THR A 7 2.97 -1.74 -5.93
CA THR A 7 3.57 -2.91 -6.58
C THR A 7 2.90 -3.26 -7.91
N ALA A 8 1.56 -3.25 -7.98
CA ALA A 8 0.85 -3.58 -9.22
C ALA A 8 1.15 -2.57 -10.35
N ALA A 9 1.15 -1.28 -10.02
CA ALA A 9 1.50 -0.21 -10.96
C ALA A 9 2.97 -0.31 -11.40
N HIS A 10 3.88 -0.57 -10.44
CA HIS A 10 5.29 -0.79 -10.75
C HIS A 10 5.47 -1.92 -11.77
N LEU A 11 4.88 -3.09 -11.52
CA LEU A 11 5.00 -4.24 -12.42
C LEU A 11 4.44 -3.95 -13.82
N ALA A 12 3.30 -3.25 -13.90
CA ALA A 12 2.70 -2.85 -15.18
C ALA A 12 3.58 -1.85 -15.96
N LEU A 13 4.38 -1.05 -15.27
CA LEU A 13 5.23 -0.01 -15.87
C LEU A 13 6.66 -0.49 -16.18
N ILE A 14 7.10 -1.67 -15.72
CA ILE A 14 8.46 -2.20 -15.97
C ILE A 14 8.88 -2.06 -17.44
N PRO A 15 8.09 -2.50 -18.46
CA PRO A 15 8.55 -2.41 -19.86
C PRO A 15 8.82 -0.97 -20.32
N GLN A 16 8.08 0.00 -19.79
CA GLN A 16 8.27 1.42 -20.14
C GLN A 16 9.48 2.00 -19.41
N VAL A 17 9.65 1.64 -18.14
CA VAL A 17 10.81 2.05 -17.32
C VAL A 17 12.11 1.49 -17.89
N GLU A 18 12.15 0.22 -18.30
CA GLU A 18 13.33 -0.41 -18.90
C GLU A 18 13.74 0.28 -20.20
N ARG A 19 12.76 0.61 -21.05
CA ARG A 19 13.05 1.37 -22.30
C ARG A 19 13.61 2.77 -22.01
N LEU A 20 13.03 3.47 -21.02
CA LEU A 20 13.48 4.80 -20.62
C LEU A 20 14.88 4.77 -20.02
N ALA A 21 15.09 3.85 -19.08
CA ALA A 21 16.34 3.71 -18.34
C ALA A 21 17.46 3.04 -19.16
N LYS A 22 17.13 2.39 -20.28
CA LYS A 22 18.05 1.53 -21.06
C LYS A 22 18.75 0.48 -20.16
N ALA A 23 18.02 -0.05 -19.18
CA ALA A 23 18.51 -1.00 -18.18
C ALA A 23 17.39 -1.92 -17.71
N LYS A 24 17.75 -3.10 -17.23
CA LYS A 24 16.79 -4.02 -16.62
C LYS A 24 16.35 -3.54 -15.25
N VAL A 25 15.05 -3.70 -14.97
CA VAL A 25 14.47 -3.41 -13.66
C VAL A 25 14.56 -4.64 -12.77
N VAL A 26 15.27 -4.51 -11.66
CA VAL A 26 15.31 -5.52 -10.61
C VAL A 26 14.34 -5.09 -9.50
N THR A 27 13.26 -5.87 -9.33
CA THR A 27 12.27 -5.63 -8.29
C THR A 27 12.64 -6.47 -7.06
N ALA A 28 13.03 -5.81 -5.99
CA ALA A 28 13.29 -6.49 -4.74
C ALA A 28 11.98 -6.74 -3.98
N SER A 29 11.76 -7.97 -3.51
CA SER A 29 10.69 -8.26 -2.56
C SER A 29 10.94 -7.51 -1.26
N THR A 30 9.96 -6.76 -0.80
CA THR A 30 10.08 -5.89 0.38
C THR A 30 8.88 -6.05 1.30
N SER A 31 9.07 -5.70 2.57
CA SER A 31 8.01 -5.56 3.55
C SER A 31 7.98 -4.15 4.15
N ILE A 32 6.86 -3.77 4.70
CA ILE A 32 6.73 -2.59 5.56
C ILE A 32 6.74 -3.08 7.01
N GLY A 33 7.42 -2.33 7.89
CA GLY A 33 7.57 -2.66 9.30
C GLY A 33 9.02 -2.77 9.73
N THR A 34 9.29 -3.53 10.77
CA THR A 34 10.60 -3.62 11.44
C THR A 34 11.41 -4.89 11.11
N GLY A 35 10.85 -5.80 10.29
CA GLY A 35 11.53 -7.04 9.89
C GLY A 35 12.76 -6.80 9.03
N GLU A 36 13.63 -7.80 8.93
CA GLU A 36 14.89 -7.73 8.17
C GLU A 36 14.71 -7.38 6.69
N THR A 37 13.60 -7.81 6.09
CA THR A 37 13.24 -7.53 4.69
C THR A 37 12.59 -6.16 4.51
N SER A 38 12.42 -5.38 5.59
CA SER A 38 11.81 -4.06 5.49
C SER A 38 12.69 -3.10 4.69
N ILE A 39 12.05 -2.21 3.93
CA ILE A 39 12.74 -1.18 3.13
C ILE A 39 13.70 -0.39 4.03
N ALA A 40 13.25 0.05 5.22
CA ALA A 40 14.06 0.81 6.16
C ALA A 40 15.37 0.08 6.54
N ASN A 41 15.26 -1.19 6.96
CA ASN A 41 16.42 -1.96 7.40
C ASN A 41 17.37 -2.28 6.24
N ARG A 42 16.85 -2.52 5.05
CA ARG A 42 17.68 -2.77 3.85
C ARG A 42 18.48 -1.52 3.45
N LEU A 43 17.83 -0.34 3.47
CA LEU A 43 18.54 0.92 3.22
C LEU A 43 19.59 1.20 4.29
N LYS A 44 19.28 0.98 5.58
CA LYS A 44 20.24 1.17 6.69
C LYS A 44 21.46 0.24 6.59
N ARG A 45 21.28 -0.99 6.10
CA ARG A 45 22.40 -1.90 5.81
C ARG A 45 23.24 -1.50 4.58
N GLY A 46 22.82 -0.46 3.87
CA GLY A 46 23.54 0.06 2.70
C GLY A 46 23.32 -0.72 1.42
N GLU A 47 22.21 -1.44 1.29
CA GLU A 47 21.87 -2.13 0.05
C GLU A 47 21.77 -1.13 -1.11
N LEU A 48 22.36 -1.48 -2.25
CA LEU A 48 22.31 -0.65 -3.45
C LEU A 48 20.90 -0.68 -4.05
N VAL A 49 20.27 0.47 -4.06
CA VAL A 49 18.91 0.70 -4.54
C VAL A 49 18.90 2.02 -5.31
N ASP A 50 18.22 2.06 -6.45
CA ASP A 50 18.05 3.29 -7.21
C ASP A 50 16.86 4.11 -6.69
N ILE A 51 15.70 3.48 -6.56
CA ILE A 51 14.43 4.15 -6.31
C ILE A 51 13.69 3.48 -5.15
N VAL A 52 13.14 4.31 -4.27
CA VAL A 52 12.27 3.91 -3.17
C VAL A 52 10.89 4.55 -3.39
N ILE A 53 9.82 3.74 -3.32
CA ILE A 53 8.43 4.19 -3.44
C ILE A 53 7.65 3.70 -2.22
N VAL A 54 7.26 4.64 -1.35
CA VAL A 54 6.56 4.38 -0.10
C VAL A 54 5.56 5.50 0.20
N ALA A 55 4.81 5.39 1.30
CA ALA A 55 3.99 6.51 1.78
C ALA A 55 4.85 7.77 1.95
N GLU A 56 4.33 8.91 1.54
CA GLU A 56 5.10 10.16 1.46
C GLU A 56 5.77 10.53 2.79
N HIS A 57 5.06 10.42 3.92
CA HIS A 57 5.63 10.74 5.23
C HIS A 57 6.78 9.80 5.61
N VAL A 58 6.72 8.51 5.22
CA VAL A 58 7.82 7.54 5.42
C VAL A 58 9.02 7.92 4.54
N LEU A 59 8.76 8.34 3.30
CA LEU A 59 9.85 8.80 2.42
C LEU A 59 10.54 10.04 2.98
N ARG A 60 9.77 10.99 3.53
CA ARG A 60 10.31 12.18 4.20
C ARG A 60 11.14 11.82 5.44
N GLN A 61 10.72 10.80 6.19
CA GLN A 61 11.52 10.27 7.27
C GLN A 61 12.85 9.67 6.75
N PHE A 62 12.83 8.91 5.67
CA PHE A 62 14.06 8.38 5.06
C PHE A 62 15.00 9.49 4.55
N ILE A 63 14.45 10.60 4.06
CA ILE A 63 15.23 11.78 3.72
C ILE A 63 15.90 12.37 4.97
N ALA A 64 15.15 12.55 6.06
CA ALA A 64 15.70 13.07 7.32
C ALA A 64 16.78 12.15 7.92
N GLU A 65 16.67 10.84 7.69
CA GLU A 65 17.67 9.84 8.09
C GLU A 65 18.86 9.72 7.10
N GLY A 66 18.88 10.49 6.01
CA GLY A 66 19.94 10.43 4.99
C GLY A 66 19.94 9.15 4.12
N LEU A 67 18.85 8.39 4.12
CA LEU A 67 18.68 7.15 3.36
C LEU A 67 18.17 7.38 1.93
N VAL A 68 17.51 8.52 1.70
CA VAL A 68 16.97 8.98 0.42
C VAL A 68 17.42 10.42 0.21
N LEU A 69 17.75 10.79 -1.02
CA LEU A 69 18.15 12.15 -1.37
C LEU A 69 16.98 13.11 -1.18
N ALA A 70 17.26 14.30 -0.64
CA ALA A 70 16.24 15.33 -0.43
C ALA A 70 15.65 15.85 -1.75
N GLU A 71 16.46 15.88 -2.81
CA GLU A 71 16.06 16.35 -4.12
C GLU A 71 15.38 15.27 -4.95
N GLY A 72 14.35 15.64 -5.70
CA GLY A 72 13.70 14.75 -6.66
C GLY A 72 12.57 13.89 -6.08
N LEU A 73 12.10 14.15 -4.86
CA LEU A 73 10.86 13.55 -4.36
C LEU A 73 9.70 13.97 -5.28
N ARG A 74 8.91 12.97 -5.74
CA ARG A 74 7.67 13.19 -6.48
C ARG A 74 6.55 12.33 -5.91
N VAL A 75 5.39 12.92 -5.73
CA VAL A 75 4.15 12.16 -5.51
C VAL A 75 3.83 11.41 -6.80
N VAL A 76 3.60 10.11 -6.70
CA VAL A 76 3.34 9.23 -7.86
C VAL A 76 1.94 8.64 -7.85
N ALA A 77 1.31 8.54 -6.68
CA ALA A 77 -0.03 7.98 -6.57
C ALA A 77 -0.70 8.34 -5.24
N ARG A 78 -2.03 8.16 -5.21
CA ARG A 78 -2.86 8.16 -4.01
C ARG A 78 -3.68 6.88 -3.98
N SER A 79 -4.06 6.43 -2.79
CA SER A 79 -4.94 5.26 -2.62
C SER A 79 -5.84 5.44 -1.42
N GLY A 80 -7.11 5.13 -1.60
CA GLY A 80 -8.06 4.96 -0.50
C GLY A 80 -7.98 3.56 0.10
N ILE A 81 -8.62 3.39 1.26
CA ILE A 81 -8.75 2.12 1.95
C ILE A 81 -10.10 1.50 1.57
N ALA A 82 -10.11 0.17 1.38
CA ALA A 82 -11.32 -0.60 1.15
C ALA A 82 -11.36 -1.83 2.04
N PHE A 83 -12.57 -2.32 2.28
CA PHE A 83 -12.82 -3.68 2.77
C PHE A 83 -13.11 -4.62 1.61
N ALA A 84 -12.78 -5.89 1.81
CA ALA A 84 -13.13 -6.98 0.91
C ALA A 84 -13.53 -8.23 1.70
N VAL A 85 -14.27 -9.11 1.05
CA VAL A 85 -14.64 -10.44 1.54
C VAL A 85 -14.24 -11.50 0.53
N ARG A 86 -14.30 -12.77 0.90
CA ARG A 86 -14.05 -13.89 -0.01
C ARG A 86 -15.09 -13.91 -1.12
N GLU A 87 -14.70 -14.33 -2.31
CA GLU A 87 -15.62 -14.60 -3.41
C GLU A 87 -16.74 -15.56 -2.99
N GLY A 88 -17.97 -15.25 -3.38
CA GLY A 88 -19.17 -15.98 -2.96
C GLY A 88 -19.72 -15.60 -1.57
N ALA A 89 -19.00 -14.82 -0.78
CA ALA A 89 -19.55 -14.30 0.48
C ALA A 89 -20.54 -13.15 0.23
N PRO A 90 -21.54 -12.95 1.12
CA PRO A 90 -22.44 -11.82 1.03
C PRO A 90 -21.70 -10.49 1.01
N ARG A 91 -22.24 -9.54 0.23
CA ARG A 91 -21.69 -8.16 0.21
C ARG A 91 -21.85 -7.52 1.60
N PRO A 92 -20.76 -7.03 2.22
CA PRO A 92 -20.86 -6.35 3.49
C PRO A 92 -21.53 -4.98 3.32
N ASP A 93 -22.42 -4.63 4.24
CA ASP A 93 -22.98 -3.28 4.33
C ASP A 93 -22.01 -2.36 5.05
N ILE A 94 -21.31 -1.53 4.29
CA ILE A 94 -20.36 -0.53 4.80
C ILE A 94 -20.59 0.85 4.19
N GLY A 95 -21.82 1.13 3.73
CA GLY A 95 -22.16 2.37 3.02
C GLY A 95 -22.22 3.63 3.89
N SER A 96 -22.16 3.48 5.21
CA SER A 96 -22.10 4.58 6.19
C SER A 96 -21.27 4.18 7.41
N ALA A 97 -20.89 5.15 8.24
CA ALA A 97 -20.17 4.88 9.48
C ALA A 97 -20.92 3.89 10.38
N GLU A 98 -22.24 4.04 10.53
CA GLU A 98 -23.07 3.16 11.34
C GLU A 98 -23.20 1.75 10.71
N ALA A 99 -23.33 1.65 9.41
CA ALA A 99 -23.37 0.37 8.68
C ALA A 99 -22.02 -0.37 8.84
N LEU A 100 -20.90 0.33 8.65
CA LEU A 100 -19.57 -0.21 8.88
C LEU A 100 -19.39 -0.68 10.34
N ARG A 101 -19.84 0.12 11.30
CA ARG A 101 -19.82 -0.25 12.72
C ARG A 101 -20.53 -1.57 12.98
N ARG A 102 -21.77 -1.72 12.49
CA ARG A 102 -22.54 -2.97 12.63
C ARG A 102 -21.84 -4.15 11.96
N THR A 103 -21.35 -3.96 10.75
CA THR A 103 -20.62 -5.00 9.98
C THR A 103 -19.38 -5.47 10.74
N LEU A 104 -18.57 -4.57 11.26
CA LEU A 104 -17.36 -4.93 12.00
C LEU A 104 -17.68 -5.60 13.34
N LEU A 105 -18.73 -5.19 14.03
CA LEU A 105 -19.18 -5.86 15.25
C LEU A 105 -19.69 -7.29 14.99
N ALA A 106 -20.40 -7.51 13.89
CA ALA A 106 -20.94 -8.81 13.51
C ALA A 106 -19.88 -9.77 12.94
N ALA A 107 -18.82 -9.26 12.31
CA ALA A 107 -17.77 -10.08 11.73
C ALA A 107 -17.09 -10.98 12.76
N LYS A 108 -16.82 -12.24 12.40
CA LYS A 108 -16.13 -13.24 13.27
C LYS A 108 -14.63 -12.98 13.35
N SER A 109 -14.04 -12.48 12.27
CA SER A 109 -12.61 -12.16 12.20
C SER A 109 -12.34 -11.07 11.15
N ILE A 110 -11.36 -10.22 11.43
CA ILE A 110 -11.01 -9.08 10.58
C ILE A 110 -9.51 -9.10 10.30
N GLY A 111 -9.14 -9.08 9.00
CA GLY A 111 -7.75 -9.03 8.57
C GLY A 111 -7.26 -7.59 8.37
N PHE A 112 -6.04 -7.29 8.81
CA PHE A 112 -5.38 -6.02 8.55
C PHE A 112 -3.86 -6.22 8.39
N SER A 113 -3.17 -5.27 7.75
CA SER A 113 -1.71 -5.31 7.55
C SER A 113 -0.98 -4.36 8.50
N ALA A 114 0.35 -4.49 8.58
CA ALA A 114 1.20 -3.54 9.30
C ALA A 114 1.40 -2.20 8.57
N SER A 115 0.82 -2.04 7.37
CA SER A 115 0.96 -0.84 6.54
C SER A 115 0.02 0.30 7.00
N GLU A 116 -0.01 1.38 6.22
CA GLU A 116 -0.81 2.58 6.55
C GLU A 116 -2.29 2.29 6.80
N SER A 117 -2.90 1.39 6.02
CA SER A 117 -4.30 1.01 6.22
C SER A 117 -4.54 0.32 7.57
N GLY A 118 -3.63 -0.57 7.97
CA GLY A 118 -3.75 -1.27 9.26
C GLY A 118 -3.47 -0.36 10.45
N LYS A 119 -2.49 0.54 10.34
CA LYS A 119 -2.25 1.57 11.37
C LYS A 119 -3.47 2.47 11.56
N TYR A 120 -4.09 2.90 10.45
CA TYR A 120 -5.33 3.66 10.50
C TYR A 120 -6.46 2.87 11.15
N PHE A 121 -6.63 1.60 10.76
CA PHE A 121 -7.66 0.73 11.33
C PHE A 121 -7.53 0.62 12.86
N THR A 122 -6.36 0.23 13.35
CA THR A 122 -6.16 -0.05 14.78
C THR A 122 -6.04 1.21 15.63
N GLY A 123 -5.45 2.26 15.11
CA GLY A 123 -5.16 3.49 15.86
C GLY A 123 -6.25 4.56 15.79
N GLU A 124 -7.06 4.57 14.72
CA GLU A 124 -8.01 5.65 14.48
C GLU A 124 -9.43 5.16 14.17
N LEU A 125 -9.61 4.30 13.15
CA LEU A 125 -10.94 3.93 12.65
C LEU A 125 -11.83 3.30 13.71
N VAL A 126 -11.34 2.25 14.41
CA VAL A 126 -12.12 1.55 15.42
C VAL A 126 -12.38 2.42 16.68
N GLN A 127 -11.52 3.39 16.94
CA GLN A 127 -11.72 4.37 18.02
C GLN A 127 -12.84 5.36 17.65
N ARG A 128 -12.80 5.90 16.43
CA ARG A 128 -13.85 6.80 15.90
C ARG A 128 -15.23 6.14 15.87
N LEU A 129 -15.26 4.83 15.63
CA LEU A 129 -16.50 4.03 15.64
C LEU A 129 -16.92 3.58 17.06
N GLY A 130 -16.08 3.79 18.07
CA GLY A 130 -16.36 3.38 19.46
C GLY A 130 -16.44 1.86 19.65
N ILE A 131 -15.69 1.07 18.87
CA ILE A 131 -15.76 -0.40 18.85
C ILE A 131 -14.42 -1.10 19.07
N ALA A 132 -13.42 -0.36 19.50
CA ALA A 132 -12.06 -0.91 19.63
C ALA A 132 -12.01 -2.14 20.56
N GLY A 133 -12.74 -2.09 21.67
CA GLY A 133 -12.76 -3.17 22.67
C GLY A 133 -13.31 -4.49 22.14
N GLU A 134 -14.28 -4.45 21.22
CA GLU A 134 -14.94 -5.64 20.65
C GLU A 134 -14.26 -6.12 19.35
N VAL A 135 -13.69 -5.18 18.58
CA VAL A 135 -13.17 -5.46 17.25
C VAL A 135 -11.69 -5.88 17.27
N LEU A 136 -10.85 -5.19 18.06
CA LEU A 136 -9.42 -5.52 18.09
C LEU A 136 -9.12 -6.96 18.57
N PRO A 137 -9.80 -7.53 19.57
CA PRO A 137 -9.53 -8.91 20.00
C PRO A 137 -9.78 -9.97 18.92
N LYS A 138 -10.65 -9.70 17.95
CA LYS A 138 -10.94 -10.61 16.83
C LYS A 138 -10.26 -10.19 15.53
N SER A 139 -9.40 -9.18 15.58
CA SER A 139 -8.64 -8.70 14.43
C SER A 139 -7.29 -9.40 14.36
N ARG A 140 -6.90 -9.79 13.14
CA ARG A 140 -5.65 -10.51 12.87
C ARG A 140 -4.72 -9.67 12.00
N LEU A 141 -3.50 -9.47 12.47
CA LEU A 141 -2.42 -8.90 11.67
C LEU A 141 -1.93 -9.92 10.65
N ILE A 142 -2.04 -9.59 9.38
CA ILE A 142 -1.46 -10.35 8.28
C ILE A 142 -0.06 -9.77 8.02
N GLY A 143 0.96 -10.57 8.31
CA GLY A 143 2.37 -10.17 8.30
C GLY A 143 3.18 -10.79 7.17
N GLY A 144 4.51 -10.67 7.25
CA GLY A 144 5.44 -11.34 6.34
C GLY A 144 5.42 -10.83 4.89
N GLY A 145 4.84 -9.68 4.63
CA GLY A 145 4.67 -9.16 3.26
C GLY A 145 3.46 -9.75 2.51
N GLU A 146 2.66 -10.58 3.18
CA GLU A 146 1.44 -11.12 2.62
C GLU A 146 0.34 -10.06 2.50
N ARG A 147 -0.46 -10.13 1.45
CA ARG A 147 -1.63 -9.27 1.26
C ARG A 147 -2.81 -9.78 2.10
N VAL A 148 -3.55 -8.87 2.70
CA VAL A 148 -4.77 -9.20 3.45
C VAL A 148 -5.78 -9.94 2.56
N GLY A 149 -5.91 -9.53 1.29
CA GLY A 149 -6.77 -10.21 0.32
C GLY A 149 -6.45 -11.69 0.16
N THR A 150 -5.18 -12.10 0.25
CA THR A 150 -4.80 -13.52 0.16
C THR A 150 -5.32 -14.33 1.35
N ALA A 151 -5.22 -13.78 2.57
CA ALA A 151 -5.78 -14.41 3.76
C ALA A 151 -7.32 -14.48 3.72
N ILE A 152 -7.99 -13.47 3.15
CA ILE A 152 -9.44 -13.49 2.88
C ILE A 152 -9.79 -14.61 1.90
N ALA A 153 -9.08 -14.71 0.78
CA ALA A 153 -9.33 -15.72 -0.26
C ALA A 153 -9.22 -17.15 0.29
N ARG A 154 -8.27 -17.38 1.20
CA ARG A 154 -8.12 -18.69 1.89
C ARG A 154 -9.13 -18.91 3.03
N GLY A 155 -9.96 -17.92 3.37
CA GLY A 155 -10.93 -18.00 4.48
C GLY A 155 -10.31 -17.93 5.88
N GLU A 156 -9.08 -17.44 6.01
CA GLU A 156 -8.41 -17.28 7.29
C GLU A 156 -8.98 -16.10 8.10
N VAL A 157 -9.58 -15.14 7.40
CA VAL A 157 -10.36 -14.05 7.96
C VAL A 157 -11.62 -13.84 7.14
N GLU A 158 -12.71 -13.42 7.79
CA GLU A 158 -14.01 -13.24 7.16
C GLU A 158 -14.06 -11.99 6.29
N ILE A 159 -13.56 -10.89 6.83
CA ILE A 159 -13.47 -9.59 6.15
C ILE A 159 -12.10 -8.99 6.41
N GLY A 160 -11.61 -8.17 5.53
CA GLY A 160 -10.33 -7.49 5.76
C GLY A 160 -10.22 -6.20 5.00
N LEU A 161 -9.29 -5.35 5.44
CA LEU A 161 -9.05 -4.06 4.83
C LEU A 161 -7.59 -3.88 4.42
N GLN A 162 -7.41 -3.22 3.29
CA GLN A 162 -6.11 -2.79 2.79
C GLN A 162 -6.28 -1.60 1.82
N GLN A 163 -5.21 -1.10 1.24
CA GLN A 163 -5.30 -0.14 0.14
C GLN A 163 -6.04 -0.80 -1.03
N VAL A 164 -6.89 -0.05 -1.73
CA VAL A 164 -7.63 -0.56 -2.92
C VAL A 164 -6.70 -1.25 -3.90
N SER A 165 -5.55 -0.65 -4.18
CA SER A 165 -4.53 -1.17 -5.10
C SER A 165 -3.87 -2.48 -4.66
N GLU A 166 -3.92 -2.81 -3.38
CA GLU A 166 -3.41 -4.08 -2.85
C GLU A 166 -4.46 -5.19 -2.90
N LEU A 167 -5.74 -4.83 -2.81
CA LEU A 167 -6.86 -5.78 -2.90
C LEU A 167 -7.17 -6.14 -4.35
N MET A 168 -7.26 -5.17 -5.26
CA MET A 168 -7.69 -5.37 -6.64
C MET A 168 -7.00 -6.52 -7.39
N PRO A 169 -5.68 -6.74 -7.27
CA PRO A 169 -4.99 -7.81 -8.01
C PRO A 169 -5.11 -9.19 -7.36
N VAL A 170 -5.84 -9.34 -6.24
CA VAL A 170 -5.92 -10.61 -5.53
C VAL A 170 -7.10 -11.43 -6.04
N PRO A 171 -6.89 -12.63 -6.58
CA PRO A 171 -7.99 -13.51 -6.98
C PRO A 171 -8.69 -14.12 -5.74
N GLY A 172 -9.96 -14.52 -5.91
CA GLY A 172 -10.74 -15.19 -4.87
C GLY A 172 -11.30 -14.26 -3.78
N ILE A 173 -11.24 -12.95 -3.98
CA ILE A 173 -11.95 -11.97 -3.16
C ILE A 173 -12.96 -11.18 -3.98
N ALA A 174 -13.98 -10.65 -3.31
CA ALA A 174 -15.06 -9.91 -3.94
C ALA A 174 -15.44 -8.68 -3.09
N HIS A 175 -16.33 -7.85 -3.68
CA HIS A 175 -16.92 -6.70 -3.00
C HIS A 175 -15.88 -5.76 -2.38
N ILE A 176 -14.82 -5.43 -3.16
CA ILE A 176 -13.85 -4.39 -2.76
C ILE A 176 -14.61 -3.08 -2.66
N THR A 177 -14.95 -2.69 -1.44
CA THR A 177 -15.80 -1.53 -1.17
C THR A 177 -15.01 -0.49 -0.38
N PRO A 178 -14.83 0.72 -0.92
CA PRO A 178 -14.17 1.81 -0.20
C PRO A 178 -14.87 2.13 1.11
N LEU A 179 -14.11 2.65 2.07
CA LEU A 179 -14.68 3.21 3.30
C LEU A 179 -15.67 4.34 2.99
N PRO A 180 -16.68 4.57 3.85
CA PRO A 180 -17.52 5.75 3.75
C PRO A 180 -16.68 7.03 3.70
N PRO A 181 -17.12 8.06 2.92
CA PRO A 181 -16.32 9.28 2.74
C PRO A 181 -15.84 9.93 4.03
N GLU A 182 -16.69 9.97 5.05
CA GLU A 182 -16.41 10.54 6.37
C GLU A 182 -15.35 9.75 7.16
N LEU A 183 -15.11 8.50 6.79
CA LEU A 183 -14.12 7.61 7.42
C LEU A 183 -12.97 7.27 6.47
N GLN A 184 -13.01 7.76 5.24
CA GLN A 184 -11.96 7.43 4.26
C GLN A 184 -10.66 8.14 4.62
N LYS A 185 -9.56 7.40 4.49
CA LYS A 185 -8.21 7.96 4.59
C LYS A 185 -7.46 7.69 3.28
N ILE A 186 -7.10 8.76 2.62
CA ILE A 186 -6.30 8.69 1.40
C ILE A 186 -4.82 8.71 1.78
N SER A 187 -4.10 7.67 1.38
CA SER A 187 -2.65 7.61 1.51
C SER A 187 -1.98 8.15 0.26
N THR A 188 -1.02 9.05 0.43
CA THR A 188 -0.18 9.57 -0.66
C THR A 188 1.11 8.77 -0.73
N PHE A 189 1.49 8.33 -1.93
CA PHE A 189 2.72 7.59 -2.19
C PHE A 189 3.66 8.44 -3.02
N ALA A 190 4.92 8.48 -2.60
CA ALA A 190 5.96 9.24 -3.25
C ALA A 190 7.15 8.36 -3.60
N ALA A 191 7.86 8.74 -4.66
CA ALA A 191 9.11 8.15 -5.10
C ALA A 191 10.29 9.08 -4.79
N GLY A 192 11.41 8.51 -4.41
CA GLY A 192 12.66 9.22 -4.16
C GLY A 192 13.87 8.40 -4.56
N VAL A 193 14.98 9.07 -4.83
CA VAL A 193 16.26 8.44 -5.15
C VAL A 193 16.93 8.00 -3.87
N ALA A 194 17.28 6.71 -3.76
CA ALA A 194 18.03 6.22 -2.62
C ALA A 194 19.43 6.87 -2.55
N ALA A 195 19.90 7.20 -1.35
CA ALA A 195 21.16 7.92 -1.15
C ALA A 195 22.40 7.18 -1.71
N ARG A 196 22.30 5.85 -1.83
CA ARG A 196 23.36 4.98 -2.41
C ARG A 196 23.06 4.52 -3.84
N SER A 197 22.19 5.22 -4.56
CA SER A 197 21.94 4.90 -5.97
C SER A 197 23.23 5.01 -6.78
N PRO A 198 23.57 3.99 -7.57
CA PRO A 198 24.73 4.04 -8.45
C PRO A 198 24.55 5.02 -9.63
N ASP A 199 23.29 5.36 -9.97
CA ASP A 199 22.97 6.31 -11.03
C ASP A 199 21.78 7.20 -10.65
N PRO A 200 22.02 8.24 -9.82
CA PRO A 200 20.95 9.13 -9.37
C PRO A 200 20.28 9.93 -10.50
N ALA A 201 20.98 10.19 -11.60
CA ALA A 201 20.42 10.91 -12.74
C ALA A 201 19.37 10.06 -13.46
N ARG A 202 19.69 8.79 -13.73
CA ARG A 202 18.76 7.82 -14.31
C ARG A 202 17.56 7.58 -13.39
N ALA A 203 17.80 7.40 -12.08
CA ALA A 203 16.74 7.24 -11.10
C ALA A 203 15.75 8.43 -11.12
N ARG A 204 16.25 9.67 -11.16
CA ARG A 204 15.41 10.87 -11.31
C ARG A 204 14.57 10.86 -12.57
N ALA A 205 15.16 10.50 -13.71
CA ALA A 205 14.41 10.44 -14.97
C ALA A 205 13.25 9.42 -14.92
N VAL A 206 13.46 8.30 -14.25
CA VAL A 206 12.39 7.31 -14.00
C VAL A 206 11.33 7.86 -13.06
N ILE A 207 11.70 8.53 -11.99
CA ILE A 207 10.73 9.13 -11.04
C ILE A 207 9.87 10.20 -11.74
N GLU A 208 10.47 11.06 -12.57
CA GLU A 208 9.72 12.05 -13.36
C GLU A 208 8.75 11.37 -14.33
N PHE A 209 9.14 10.27 -14.96
CA PHE A 209 8.24 9.47 -15.79
C PHE A 209 7.07 8.91 -14.97
N LEU A 210 7.32 8.32 -13.79
CA LEU A 210 6.27 7.76 -12.93
C LEU A 210 5.27 8.81 -12.46
N ALA A 211 5.70 10.04 -12.25
CA ALA A 211 4.84 11.17 -11.87
C ALA A 211 4.17 11.87 -13.07
N SER A 212 4.48 11.46 -14.30
CA SER A 212 3.97 12.11 -15.51
C SER A 212 2.63 11.55 -15.99
N PRO A 213 1.88 12.30 -16.83
CA PRO A 213 0.67 11.79 -17.49
C PRO A 213 0.89 10.50 -18.31
N ARG A 214 2.12 10.22 -18.74
CA ARG A 214 2.47 9.01 -19.51
C ARG A 214 2.32 7.72 -18.71
N ALA A 215 2.49 7.77 -17.38
CA ALA A 215 2.29 6.63 -16.48
C ALA A 215 0.87 6.55 -15.92
N ALA A 216 0.09 7.63 -16.02
CA ALA A 216 -1.17 7.80 -15.32
C ALA A 216 -2.21 6.70 -15.61
N GLU A 217 -2.36 6.29 -16.87
CA GLU A 217 -3.32 5.25 -17.24
C GLU A 217 -2.99 3.89 -16.59
N ALA A 218 -1.71 3.49 -16.65
CA ALA A 218 -1.26 2.24 -16.06
C ALA A 218 -1.41 2.26 -14.53
N ILE A 219 -1.15 3.40 -13.89
CA ILE A 219 -1.34 3.59 -12.45
C ILE A 219 -2.83 3.45 -12.08
N ARG A 220 -3.73 4.16 -12.77
CA ARG A 220 -5.17 4.12 -12.48
C ARG A 220 -5.79 2.74 -12.67
N LYS A 221 -5.34 1.96 -13.65
CA LYS A 221 -5.79 0.57 -13.86
C LYS A 221 -5.54 -0.35 -12.66
N THR A 222 -4.67 0.03 -11.74
CA THR A 222 -4.35 -0.74 -10.53
C THR A 222 -5.11 -0.29 -9.29
N GLY A 223 -6.12 0.60 -9.44
CA GLY A 223 -6.91 1.13 -8.31
C GLY A 223 -6.23 2.26 -7.55
N LEU A 224 -5.16 2.80 -8.11
CA LEU A 224 -4.52 4.03 -7.62
C LEU A 224 -5.09 5.25 -8.32
N GLU A 225 -5.04 6.38 -7.65
CA GLU A 225 -5.27 7.70 -8.23
C GLU A 225 -3.94 8.37 -8.53
N THR A 226 -3.87 9.14 -9.61
CA THR A 226 -2.70 9.98 -9.93
C THR A 226 -2.82 11.34 -9.24
N PRO A 227 -1.69 12.01 -8.96
CA PRO A 227 -1.66 13.34 -8.33
C PRO A 227 -2.50 14.36 -9.06
#